data_ef966cfabf2bff7f31cb7b5d93de5a0d
#
_entry.id   ef966cfabf2bff7f31cb7b5d93de5a0d
#
_cell.length_a   1.000
_cell.length_b   1.000
_cell.length_c   1.000
_cell.angle_alpha   90.00
_cell.angle_beta   90.00
_cell.angle_gamma   90.00
#
_symmetry.space_group_name_H-M   'P 1'
#
loop_
_entity.id
_entity.type
_entity.pdbx_description
1 polymer ?
#
loop_
_entity_poly.entity_id
_entity_poly.type
_entity_poly.pdbx_seq_one_letter_code
_entity_poly.pdbx_strand_id
1 'polypeptide(L)'
;ALSISVPLHAQSPAPKAGEIKPYQGRPTIHVNGTPMTPDVYALTHATGARWSWEEVPQHNIKNFYNIGFRLFQLDFWLSEIWPKNGEPLDVSLAQKQIRGVLDVAPDACIILRVHTDAPYWWNEQHREECTEYADGPIQEYYKPGAPHNNEDFSIMRSLRASLASQRWKQEAGSLFTQFCKQLSQTPEGNAVIGMHLAGGIYGEWHYWGFVDHEPDTGPAMTAYFRNWLKNKYGTDKKLQQAWKSDQWTLTTATVPGVEERKATQFGQFKDPQQEQRVIDYIAAQQEAVVEDIEYFCQLVKENWPRPLITGVFYGYLHMTFNRQSVGGHLLVERILDCPWIDYLAAPQTYYKASR
;
A
#
# COMPACT_ATOMS: atom_id res chain seq x y z
N ALA A 1 -3.78 -59.34 -7.39
CA ALA A 1 -2.80 -58.26 -7.13
C ALA A 1 -3.59 -56.94 -7.15
N LEU A 2 -3.79 -56.36 -5.98
CA LEU A 2 -4.32 -54.98 -5.87
C LEU A 2 -3.15 -54.00 -6.14
N SER A 3 -3.23 -53.28 -7.24
CA SER A 3 -2.32 -52.16 -7.49
C SER A 3 -2.78 -50.97 -6.64
N ILE A 4 -2.04 -50.70 -5.60
CA ILE A 4 -2.18 -49.46 -4.81
C ILE A 4 -1.60 -48.32 -5.70
N SER A 5 -2.48 -47.54 -6.30
CA SER A 5 -2.08 -46.27 -6.94
C SER A 5 -1.66 -45.29 -5.82
N VAL A 6 -0.38 -45.09 -5.66
CA VAL A 6 0.17 -44.00 -4.86
C VAL A 6 -0.30 -42.70 -5.52
N PRO A 7 -0.95 -41.78 -4.79
CA PRO A 7 -1.32 -40.49 -5.36
C PRO A 7 -0.02 -39.80 -5.84
N LEU A 8 0.02 -39.39 -7.12
CA LEU A 8 1.06 -38.52 -7.65
C LEU A 8 1.04 -37.27 -6.76
N HIS A 9 2.06 -37.10 -5.95
CA HIS A 9 2.31 -35.82 -5.29
C HIS A 9 2.46 -34.81 -6.43
N ALA A 10 1.56 -33.83 -6.49
CA ALA A 10 1.69 -32.72 -7.41
C ALA A 10 3.10 -32.14 -7.23
N GLN A 11 3.93 -32.20 -8.26
CA GLN A 11 5.27 -31.63 -8.19
C GLN A 11 5.13 -30.16 -7.86
N SER A 12 5.93 -29.69 -6.87
CA SER A 12 5.99 -28.26 -6.56
C SER A 12 6.29 -27.47 -7.82
N PRO A 13 5.57 -26.36 -8.07
CA PRO A 13 5.82 -25.55 -9.25
C PRO A 13 7.29 -25.12 -9.29
N ALA A 14 7.87 -25.12 -10.50
CA ALA A 14 9.22 -24.60 -10.69
C ALA A 14 9.26 -23.10 -10.33
N PRO A 15 10.34 -22.59 -9.74
CA PRO A 15 10.48 -21.19 -9.37
C PRO A 15 10.28 -20.27 -10.58
N LYS A 16 9.39 -19.28 -10.41
CA LYS A 16 9.10 -18.27 -11.44
C LYS A 16 9.76 -16.94 -11.07
N ALA A 17 10.29 -16.26 -12.08
CA ALA A 17 10.80 -14.89 -12.01
C ALA A 17 9.93 -13.99 -12.88
N GLY A 18 9.55 -12.82 -12.36
CA GLY A 18 8.77 -11.82 -13.09
C GLY A 18 9.61 -10.57 -13.35
N GLU A 19 9.58 -10.06 -14.58
CA GLU A 19 10.29 -8.85 -15.00
C GLU A 19 9.46 -8.06 -16.00
N ILE A 20 9.63 -6.74 -16.03
CA ILE A 20 9.11 -5.90 -17.12
C ILE A 20 10.24 -5.65 -18.10
N LYS A 21 10.04 -6.06 -19.35
CA LYS A 21 11.00 -5.89 -20.45
C LYS A 21 10.30 -5.41 -21.71
N PRO A 22 10.99 -4.69 -22.60
CA PRO A 22 10.46 -4.35 -23.91
C PRO A 22 10.16 -5.60 -24.74
N TYR A 23 8.95 -5.68 -25.28
CA TYR A 23 8.57 -6.68 -26.27
C TYR A 23 7.74 -6.01 -27.36
N GLN A 24 8.17 -6.12 -28.62
CA GLN A 24 7.55 -5.45 -29.77
C GLN A 24 7.31 -3.94 -29.53
N GLY A 25 8.29 -3.26 -28.89
CA GLY A 25 8.24 -1.82 -28.62
C GLY A 25 7.36 -1.39 -27.44
N ARG A 26 6.87 -2.34 -26.62
CA ARG A 26 6.02 -2.06 -25.45
C ARG A 26 6.59 -2.69 -24.20
N PRO A 27 6.45 -2.03 -23.01
CA PRO A 27 6.70 -2.69 -21.74
C PRO A 27 5.79 -3.91 -21.60
N THR A 28 6.36 -5.06 -21.28
CA THR A 28 5.61 -6.33 -21.23
C THR A 28 6.10 -7.15 -20.04
N ILE A 29 5.17 -7.85 -19.37
CA ILE A 29 5.50 -8.83 -18.34
C ILE A 29 6.22 -10.01 -18.99
N HIS A 30 7.36 -10.41 -18.45
CA HIS A 30 8.05 -11.63 -18.78
C HIS A 30 8.11 -12.55 -17.56
N VAL A 31 7.76 -13.80 -17.76
CA VAL A 31 7.89 -14.86 -16.75
C VAL A 31 8.96 -15.84 -17.23
N ASN A 32 10.05 -15.96 -16.48
CA ASN A 32 11.22 -16.75 -16.88
C ASN A 32 11.68 -16.45 -18.32
N GLY A 33 11.67 -15.16 -18.70
CA GLY A 33 12.08 -14.69 -20.04
C GLY A 33 11.01 -14.81 -21.13
N THR A 34 9.85 -15.41 -20.88
CA THR A 34 8.76 -15.54 -21.85
C THR A 34 7.74 -14.41 -21.67
N PRO A 35 7.39 -13.66 -22.73
CA PRO A 35 6.39 -12.60 -22.63
C PRO A 35 5.01 -13.16 -22.28
N MET A 36 4.27 -12.43 -21.44
CA MET A 36 2.94 -12.77 -20.98
C MET A 36 2.00 -11.56 -21.16
N THR A 37 0.74 -11.82 -21.47
CA THR A 37 -0.30 -10.78 -21.46
C THR A 37 -0.57 -10.32 -20.02
N PRO A 38 -0.81 -9.02 -19.78
CA PRO A 38 -1.05 -8.48 -18.44
C PRO A 38 -2.49 -8.67 -17.96
N ASP A 39 -3.23 -9.62 -18.53
CA ASP A 39 -4.62 -9.91 -18.12
C ASP A 39 -4.63 -10.56 -16.74
N VAL A 40 -5.05 -9.81 -15.73
CA VAL A 40 -5.06 -10.22 -14.32
C VAL A 40 -6.49 -10.51 -13.87
N TYR A 41 -6.72 -11.67 -13.27
CA TYR A 41 -7.89 -11.87 -12.43
C TYR A 41 -7.54 -11.62 -10.97
N ALA A 42 -8.13 -10.57 -10.37
CA ALA A 42 -7.93 -10.22 -8.98
C ALA A 42 -9.08 -10.72 -8.12
N LEU A 43 -8.78 -11.40 -7.01
CA LEU A 43 -9.76 -11.69 -5.98
C LEU A 43 -10.11 -10.38 -5.25
N THR A 44 -11.36 -10.29 -4.81
CA THR A 44 -11.84 -9.20 -3.97
C THR A 44 -11.67 -9.54 -2.49
N HIS A 45 -11.64 -8.53 -1.63
CA HIS A 45 -11.64 -8.69 -0.17
C HIS A 45 -13.06 -8.84 0.42
N ALA A 46 -14.10 -8.87 -0.42
CA ALA A 46 -15.48 -9.06 0.04
C ALA A 46 -15.69 -10.43 0.69
N THR A 47 -16.59 -10.49 1.66
CA THR A 47 -16.96 -11.73 2.34
C THR A 47 -17.44 -12.78 1.34
N GLY A 48 -16.87 -13.99 1.44
CA GLY A 48 -17.20 -15.12 0.53
C GLY A 48 -16.53 -15.03 -0.86
N ALA A 49 -15.67 -14.02 -1.10
CA ALA A 49 -14.98 -13.85 -2.37
C ALA A 49 -13.47 -13.56 -2.20
N ARG A 50 -12.98 -13.55 -0.96
CA ARG A 50 -11.60 -13.22 -0.62
C ARG A 50 -10.65 -14.41 -0.67
N TRP A 51 -11.09 -15.53 -0.09
CA TRP A 51 -10.19 -16.65 0.08
C TRP A 51 -10.21 -17.60 -1.12
N SER A 52 -9.05 -17.79 -1.72
CA SER A 52 -8.90 -18.60 -2.94
C SER A 52 -9.40 -20.04 -2.81
N TRP A 53 -9.52 -20.57 -1.59
CA TRP A 53 -10.00 -21.93 -1.31
C TRP A 53 -11.52 -22.01 -1.09
N GLU A 54 -12.24 -20.89 -1.10
CA GLU A 54 -13.71 -20.87 -0.99
C GLU A 54 -14.37 -21.24 -2.31
N GLU A 55 -15.61 -21.70 -2.27
CA GLU A 55 -16.32 -22.23 -3.43
C GLU A 55 -16.42 -21.23 -4.59
N VAL A 56 -16.84 -20.00 -4.30
CA VAL A 56 -17.01 -18.97 -5.34
C VAL A 56 -15.68 -18.57 -5.98
N PRO A 57 -14.62 -18.21 -5.22
CA PRO A 57 -13.29 -18.00 -5.78
C PRO A 57 -12.78 -19.19 -6.59
N GLN A 58 -12.88 -20.42 -6.09
CA GLN A 58 -12.46 -21.63 -6.81
C GLN A 58 -13.14 -21.76 -8.18
N HIS A 59 -14.46 -21.56 -8.21
CA HIS A 59 -15.22 -21.57 -9.45
C HIS A 59 -14.75 -20.51 -10.43
N ASN A 60 -14.58 -19.29 -9.95
CA ASN A 60 -14.16 -18.16 -10.79
C ASN A 60 -12.72 -18.33 -11.30
N ILE A 61 -11.77 -18.67 -10.43
CA ILE A 61 -10.37 -18.92 -10.80
C ILE A 61 -10.32 -19.97 -11.91
N LYS A 62 -11.02 -21.10 -11.74
CA LYS A 62 -11.08 -22.17 -12.73
C LYS A 62 -11.64 -21.69 -14.07
N ASN A 63 -12.69 -20.87 -14.06
CA ASN A 63 -13.30 -20.35 -15.28
C ASN A 63 -12.34 -19.41 -16.02
N PHE A 64 -11.72 -18.47 -15.34
CA PHE A 64 -10.72 -17.56 -15.93
C PHE A 64 -9.51 -18.34 -16.44
N TYR A 65 -9.03 -19.32 -15.69
CA TYR A 65 -7.94 -20.18 -16.12
C TYR A 65 -8.27 -20.94 -17.42
N ASN A 66 -9.48 -21.50 -17.54
CA ASN A 66 -9.93 -22.26 -18.71
C ASN A 66 -10.01 -21.40 -19.98
N ILE A 67 -10.25 -20.10 -19.86
CA ILE A 67 -10.26 -19.17 -21.01
C ILE A 67 -8.90 -18.53 -21.28
N GLY A 68 -7.84 -18.97 -20.56
CA GLY A 68 -6.45 -18.58 -20.87
C GLY A 68 -5.79 -17.62 -19.87
N PHE A 69 -6.48 -17.12 -18.84
CA PHE A 69 -5.82 -16.35 -17.81
C PHE A 69 -4.76 -17.18 -17.09
N ARG A 70 -3.62 -16.57 -16.85
CA ARG A 70 -2.51 -17.17 -16.10
C ARG A 70 -2.01 -16.29 -14.97
N LEU A 71 -2.44 -15.04 -14.90
CA LEU A 71 -2.04 -14.08 -13.89
C LEU A 71 -3.19 -13.82 -12.91
N PHE A 72 -2.94 -14.09 -11.62
CA PHE A 72 -3.92 -13.95 -10.55
C PHE A 72 -3.36 -13.05 -9.46
N GLN A 73 -4.17 -12.10 -8.98
CA GLN A 73 -3.82 -11.24 -7.86
C GLN A 73 -4.61 -11.64 -6.63
N LEU A 74 -3.90 -11.73 -5.49
CA LEU A 74 -4.43 -12.16 -4.20
C LEU A 74 -4.15 -11.09 -3.16
N ASP A 75 -5.18 -10.67 -2.43
CA ASP A 75 -5.02 -9.77 -1.29
C ASP A 75 -4.47 -10.51 -0.06
N PHE A 76 -3.53 -9.87 0.63
CA PHE A 76 -2.91 -10.36 1.84
C PHE A 76 -2.55 -9.22 2.78
N TRP A 77 -2.88 -9.32 4.07
CA TRP A 77 -2.59 -8.30 5.07
C TRP A 77 -1.50 -8.76 6.02
N LEU A 78 -0.44 -7.97 6.17
CA LEU A 78 0.58 -8.23 7.18
C LEU A 78 0.01 -8.23 8.59
N SER A 79 -1.02 -7.43 8.83
CA SER A 79 -1.72 -7.38 10.12
C SER A 79 -2.34 -8.71 10.57
N GLU A 80 -2.59 -9.64 9.64
CA GLU A 80 -3.15 -10.97 9.94
C GLU A 80 -2.10 -11.98 10.43
N ILE A 81 -0.84 -11.73 10.09
CA ILE A 81 0.29 -12.57 10.48
C ILE A 81 1.29 -11.84 11.36
N TRP A 82 0.96 -10.63 11.80
CA TRP A 82 1.85 -9.84 12.66
C TRP A 82 1.99 -10.50 14.02
N PRO A 83 3.19 -10.99 14.40
CA PRO A 83 3.37 -11.75 15.62
C PRO A 83 3.09 -10.90 16.86
N LYS A 84 2.48 -11.53 17.87
CA LYS A 84 2.31 -10.92 19.19
C LYS A 84 3.37 -11.51 20.14
N ASN A 85 3.85 -10.70 21.08
CA ASN A 85 4.65 -11.17 22.21
C ASN A 85 5.86 -12.05 21.86
N GLY A 86 6.54 -11.78 20.73
CA GLY A 86 7.73 -12.52 20.31
C GLY A 86 7.45 -13.90 19.71
N GLU A 87 6.21 -14.18 19.33
CA GLU A 87 5.87 -15.36 18.53
C GLU A 87 6.61 -15.33 17.18
N PRO A 88 6.97 -16.48 16.60
CA PRO A 88 7.56 -16.53 15.28
C PRO A 88 6.54 -16.10 14.21
N LEU A 89 7.03 -15.52 13.13
CA LEU A 89 6.21 -15.25 11.96
C LEU A 89 5.72 -16.56 11.34
N ASP A 90 4.41 -16.64 11.06
CA ASP A 90 3.78 -17.77 10.37
C ASP A 90 3.26 -17.31 8.99
N VAL A 91 3.83 -17.86 7.92
CA VAL A 91 3.44 -17.58 6.53
C VAL A 91 2.40 -18.57 5.98
N SER A 92 1.90 -19.49 6.79
CA SER A 92 0.97 -20.56 6.37
C SER A 92 -0.33 -20.02 5.73
N LEU A 93 -0.82 -18.88 6.20
CA LEU A 93 -1.98 -18.22 5.62
C LEU A 93 -1.73 -17.78 4.17
N ALA A 94 -0.56 -17.19 3.90
CA ALA A 94 -0.18 -16.81 2.54
C ALA A 94 0.02 -18.04 1.65
N GLN A 95 0.65 -19.09 2.18
CA GLN A 95 0.79 -20.36 1.46
C GLN A 95 -0.60 -20.93 1.09
N LYS A 96 -1.53 -20.97 2.03
CA LYS A 96 -2.88 -21.45 1.81
C LYS A 96 -3.60 -20.62 0.74
N GLN A 97 -3.44 -19.29 0.76
CA GLN A 97 -4.03 -18.38 -0.22
C GLN A 97 -3.49 -18.64 -1.64
N ILE A 98 -2.20 -18.87 -1.78
CA ILE A 98 -1.57 -19.20 -3.06
C ILE A 98 -1.99 -20.62 -3.50
N ARG A 99 -1.96 -21.59 -2.61
CA ARG A 99 -2.31 -22.98 -2.90
C ARG A 99 -3.73 -23.11 -3.45
N GLY A 100 -4.70 -22.38 -2.88
CA GLY A 100 -6.07 -22.41 -3.37
C GLY A 100 -6.19 -21.98 -4.84
N VAL A 101 -5.30 -21.12 -5.35
CA VAL A 101 -5.25 -20.85 -6.81
C VAL A 101 -4.61 -22.02 -7.55
N LEU A 102 -3.46 -22.53 -7.06
CA LEU A 102 -2.71 -23.59 -7.73
C LEU A 102 -3.47 -24.91 -7.81
N ASP A 103 -4.40 -25.17 -6.90
CA ASP A 103 -5.25 -26.38 -6.92
C ASP A 103 -6.15 -26.44 -8.18
N VAL A 104 -6.54 -25.29 -8.75
CA VAL A 104 -7.41 -25.22 -9.94
C VAL A 104 -6.74 -24.57 -11.15
N ALA A 105 -5.58 -23.94 -10.95
CA ALA A 105 -4.76 -23.28 -11.96
C ALA A 105 -3.27 -23.58 -11.70
N PRO A 106 -2.79 -24.80 -11.97
CA PRO A 106 -1.48 -25.28 -11.49
C PRO A 106 -0.26 -24.55 -12.08
N ASP A 107 -0.38 -23.93 -13.24
CA ASP A 107 0.68 -23.13 -13.87
C ASP A 107 0.48 -21.60 -13.66
N ALA A 108 -0.45 -21.20 -12.79
CA ALA A 108 -0.72 -19.79 -12.49
C ALA A 108 0.51 -19.03 -12.02
N CYS A 109 0.57 -17.78 -12.41
CA CYS A 109 1.50 -16.76 -11.90
C CYS A 109 0.77 -15.87 -10.90
N ILE A 110 1.39 -15.62 -9.76
CA ILE A 110 0.75 -14.90 -8.65
C ILE A 110 1.40 -13.52 -8.46
N ILE A 111 0.54 -12.50 -8.35
CA ILE A 111 0.90 -11.21 -7.76
C ILE A 111 0.23 -11.16 -6.38
N LEU A 112 1.02 -11.00 -5.33
CA LEU A 112 0.49 -10.76 -3.99
C LEU A 112 0.27 -9.26 -3.81
N ARG A 113 -0.96 -8.85 -3.55
CA ARG A 113 -1.26 -7.51 -3.07
C ARG A 113 -1.12 -7.49 -1.55
N VAL A 114 0.01 -6.95 -1.09
CA VAL A 114 0.37 -6.98 0.34
C VAL A 114 0.04 -5.65 0.97
N HIS A 115 -0.91 -5.67 1.89
CA HIS A 115 -1.28 -4.54 2.72
C HIS A 115 -0.33 -4.45 3.92
N THR A 116 0.34 -3.30 4.06
CA THR A 116 1.39 -3.09 5.08
C THR A 116 0.86 -2.55 6.40
N ASP A 117 -0.44 -2.31 6.50
CA ASP A 117 -1.07 -1.69 7.66
C ASP A 117 -0.84 -2.49 8.95
N ALA A 118 -0.62 -1.76 10.04
CA ALA A 118 -0.47 -2.35 11.36
C ALA A 118 -1.80 -2.95 11.88
N PRO A 119 -1.74 -4.02 12.69
CA PRO A 119 -2.94 -4.56 13.31
C PRO A 119 -3.51 -3.61 14.36
N TYR A 120 -4.82 -3.74 14.65
CA TYR A 120 -5.51 -2.86 15.58
C TYR A 120 -4.86 -2.80 16.98
N TRP A 121 -4.42 -3.94 17.50
CA TRP A 121 -3.75 -4.00 18.80
C TRP A 121 -2.45 -3.18 18.84
N TRP A 122 -1.72 -3.11 17.73
CA TRP A 122 -0.53 -2.27 17.60
C TRP A 122 -0.90 -0.79 17.65
N ASN A 123 -1.95 -0.39 16.92
CA ASN A 123 -2.43 0.97 16.92
C ASN A 123 -2.91 1.41 18.31
N GLU A 124 -3.57 0.52 19.06
CA GLU A 124 -3.97 0.80 20.45
C GLU A 124 -2.78 0.99 21.40
N GLN A 125 -1.73 0.20 21.23
CA GLN A 125 -0.51 0.28 22.05
C GLN A 125 0.38 1.47 21.69
N HIS A 126 0.26 2.01 20.48
CA HIS A 126 1.10 3.06 19.94
C HIS A 126 0.27 4.22 19.39
N ARG A 127 -0.65 4.74 20.21
CA ARG A 127 -1.53 5.85 19.81
C ARG A 127 -0.76 7.10 19.36
N GLU A 128 0.40 7.34 19.94
CA GLU A 128 1.30 8.43 19.56
C GLU A 128 1.89 8.31 18.14
N GLU A 129 1.84 7.10 17.58
CA GLU A 129 2.28 6.80 16.21
C GLU A 129 1.12 6.78 15.22
N CYS A 130 -0.11 7.06 15.69
CA CYS A 130 -1.30 7.01 14.85
C CYS A 130 -1.66 8.37 14.26
N THR A 131 -2.43 8.31 13.17
CA THR A 131 -3.03 9.48 12.52
C THR A 131 -3.97 10.19 13.50
N GLU A 132 -3.78 11.49 13.65
CA GLU A 132 -4.75 12.40 14.29
C GLU A 132 -5.35 13.32 13.23
N TYR A 133 -6.45 13.98 13.59
CA TYR A 133 -7.23 14.77 12.65
C TYR A 133 -7.42 16.18 13.15
N ALA A 134 -7.16 17.18 12.29
CA ALA A 134 -7.29 18.59 12.66
C ALA A 134 -8.73 18.98 12.99
N ASP A 135 -9.71 18.25 12.49
CA ASP A 135 -11.15 18.56 12.58
C ASP A 135 -11.91 17.72 13.62
N GLY A 136 -11.20 16.96 14.46
CA GLY A 136 -11.82 16.29 15.60
C GLY A 136 -11.11 15.02 16.06
N PRO A 137 -11.61 14.42 17.16
CA PRO A 137 -10.99 13.24 17.76
C PRO A 137 -11.16 12.00 16.89
N ILE A 138 -10.29 10.99 17.13
CA ILE A 138 -10.42 9.66 16.55
C ILE A 138 -11.78 9.08 16.87
N GLN A 139 -12.40 8.45 15.87
CA GLN A 139 -13.64 7.70 15.98
C GLN A 139 -13.30 6.23 15.93
N GLU A 140 -13.55 5.49 16.99
CA GLU A 140 -13.21 4.07 17.04
C GLU A 140 -14.36 3.22 16.47
N TYR A 141 -14.17 2.71 15.26
CA TYR A 141 -15.16 1.85 14.61
C TYR A 141 -14.71 0.41 14.42
N TYR A 142 -13.44 0.12 14.72
CA TYR A 142 -12.92 -1.22 14.56
C TYR A 142 -13.49 -2.13 15.63
N LYS A 143 -14.22 -3.17 15.20
CA LYS A 143 -14.63 -4.26 16.06
C LYS A 143 -13.68 -5.42 15.84
N PRO A 144 -13.08 -6.03 16.89
CA PRO A 144 -12.28 -7.24 16.76
C PRO A 144 -13.04 -8.31 15.96
N GLY A 145 -12.41 -8.89 14.94
CA GLY A 145 -13.02 -9.88 14.07
C GLY A 145 -13.91 -9.33 12.95
N ALA A 146 -14.09 -8.00 12.85
CA ALA A 146 -14.68 -7.43 11.65
C ALA A 146 -13.77 -7.68 10.45
N PRO A 147 -14.32 -7.98 9.26
CA PRO A 147 -13.52 -8.08 8.05
C PRO A 147 -12.77 -6.77 7.81
N HIS A 148 -11.57 -6.86 7.24
CA HIS A 148 -10.77 -5.70 6.86
C HIS A 148 -11.44 -4.96 5.69
N ASN A 149 -12.63 -4.44 5.94
CA ASN A 149 -13.33 -3.60 4.99
C ASN A 149 -12.89 -2.16 5.23
N ASN A 150 -12.09 -1.63 4.31
CA ASN A 150 -11.57 -0.27 4.37
C ASN A 150 -12.56 0.79 3.86
N GLU A 151 -13.74 0.39 3.37
CA GLU A 151 -14.68 1.33 2.75
C GLU A 151 -15.14 2.42 3.72
N ASP A 152 -15.44 2.04 4.95
CA ASP A 152 -15.92 2.99 5.95
C ASP A 152 -14.82 3.93 6.49
N PHE A 153 -13.54 3.57 6.31
CA PHE A 153 -12.43 4.34 6.85
C PHE A 153 -12.01 5.55 5.99
N SER A 154 -12.51 5.63 4.75
CA SER A 154 -12.27 6.78 3.89
C SER A 154 -12.95 8.06 4.40
N ILE A 155 -14.06 7.91 5.11
CA ILE A 155 -14.91 8.99 5.64
C ILE A 155 -14.85 9.10 7.17
N MET A 156 -13.97 8.34 7.83
CA MET A 156 -13.91 8.26 9.29
C MET A 156 -12.54 8.67 9.83
N ARG A 157 -12.52 9.24 11.02
CA ARG A 157 -11.30 9.48 11.80
C ARG A 157 -10.89 8.20 12.52
N SER A 158 -10.25 7.29 11.77
CA SER A 158 -9.90 5.96 12.22
C SER A 158 -8.61 5.93 13.04
N LEU A 159 -8.52 5.01 14.01
CA LEU A 159 -7.28 4.71 14.73
C LEU A 159 -6.39 3.82 13.84
N ARG A 160 -5.44 4.42 13.15
CA ARG A 160 -4.50 3.75 12.25
C ARG A 160 -3.12 4.38 12.37
N ALA A 161 -2.08 3.58 12.16
CA ALA A 161 -0.72 4.09 12.08
C ALA A 161 -0.63 5.24 11.06
N SER A 162 0.06 6.30 11.45
CA SER A 162 0.38 7.41 10.55
C SER A 162 1.33 6.94 9.45
N LEU A 163 1.10 7.37 8.21
CA LEU A 163 2.04 7.16 7.11
C LEU A 163 3.38 7.91 7.32
N ALA A 164 3.45 8.80 8.30
CA ALA A 164 4.69 9.46 8.73
C ALA A 164 5.38 8.75 9.91
N SER A 165 4.82 7.67 10.45
CA SER A 165 5.38 6.95 11.58
C SER A 165 6.62 6.15 11.18
N GLN A 166 7.77 6.58 11.66
CA GLN A 166 9.03 5.86 11.43
C GLN A 166 9.06 4.52 12.19
N ARG A 167 8.40 4.44 13.35
CA ARG A 167 8.28 3.20 14.11
C ARG A 167 7.47 2.16 13.35
N TRP A 168 6.28 2.52 12.90
CA TRP A 168 5.46 1.62 12.07
C TRP A 168 6.23 1.15 10.83
N LYS A 169 6.83 2.09 10.08
CA LYS A 169 7.63 1.78 8.89
C LYS A 169 8.71 0.74 9.18
N GLN A 170 9.47 0.91 10.26
CA GLN A 170 10.57 0.01 10.63
C GLN A 170 10.05 -1.36 11.07
N GLU A 171 9.03 -1.41 11.92
CA GLU A 171 8.46 -2.67 12.43
C GLU A 171 7.76 -3.45 11.31
N ALA A 172 6.92 -2.78 10.50
CA ALA A 172 6.28 -3.36 9.33
C ALA A 172 7.31 -3.83 8.29
N GLY A 173 8.36 -3.03 8.03
CA GLY A 173 9.43 -3.38 7.11
C GLY A 173 10.25 -4.58 7.56
N SER A 174 10.54 -4.68 8.86
CA SER A 174 11.21 -5.85 9.44
C SER A 174 10.37 -7.12 9.27
N LEU A 175 9.09 -7.04 9.58
CA LEU A 175 8.14 -8.13 9.40
C LEU A 175 8.02 -8.53 7.92
N PHE A 176 7.88 -7.55 7.04
CA PHE A 176 7.78 -7.78 5.61
C PHE A 176 9.03 -8.42 5.02
N THR A 177 10.20 -8.01 5.49
CA THR A 177 11.47 -8.64 5.12
C THR A 177 11.49 -10.13 5.50
N GLN A 178 11.05 -10.48 6.70
CA GLN A 178 10.95 -11.88 7.15
C GLN A 178 9.92 -12.65 6.31
N PHE A 179 8.78 -12.03 6.04
CA PHE A 179 7.74 -12.59 5.17
C PHE A 179 8.28 -12.94 3.78
N CYS A 180 8.96 -12.01 3.12
CA CYS A 180 9.58 -12.25 1.81
C CYS A 180 10.56 -13.43 1.86
N LYS A 181 11.45 -13.45 2.84
CA LYS A 181 12.45 -14.52 3.00
C LYS A 181 11.83 -15.89 3.25
N GLN A 182 10.84 -15.97 4.13
CA GLN A 182 10.21 -17.25 4.46
C GLN A 182 9.32 -17.75 3.32
N LEU A 183 8.44 -16.90 2.79
CA LEU A 183 7.54 -17.31 1.72
C LEU A 183 8.28 -17.72 0.44
N SER A 184 9.37 -17.02 0.10
CA SER A 184 10.16 -17.33 -1.11
C SER A 184 10.79 -18.73 -1.11
N GLN A 185 10.92 -19.35 0.06
CA GLN A 185 11.49 -20.69 0.23
C GLN A 185 10.42 -21.79 0.22
N THR A 186 9.16 -21.44 0.13
CA THR A 186 8.06 -22.39 0.10
C THR A 186 7.73 -22.83 -1.34
N PRO A 187 7.10 -24.00 -1.52
CA PRO A 187 6.60 -24.42 -2.83
C PRO A 187 5.63 -23.42 -3.45
N GLU A 188 4.77 -22.82 -2.64
CA GLU A 188 3.79 -21.82 -3.08
C GLU A 188 4.48 -20.52 -3.53
N GLY A 189 5.54 -20.11 -2.83
CA GLY A 189 6.37 -18.95 -3.19
C GLY A 189 6.99 -19.07 -4.58
N ASN A 190 7.16 -20.28 -5.11
CA ASN A 190 7.64 -20.48 -6.48
C ASN A 190 6.70 -19.94 -7.56
N ALA A 191 5.41 -19.83 -7.28
CA ALA A 191 4.42 -19.28 -8.21
C ALA A 191 4.37 -17.74 -8.21
N VAL A 192 4.96 -17.09 -7.21
CA VAL A 192 4.93 -15.62 -7.06
C VAL A 192 5.89 -14.99 -8.06
N ILE A 193 5.37 -14.10 -8.90
CA ILE A 193 6.13 -13.30 -9.89
C ILE A 193 6.13 -11.81 -9.59
N GLY A 194 5.32 -11.36 -8.65
CA GLY A 194 5.23 -9.95 -8.30
C GLY A 194 4.56 -9.69 -6.96
N MET A 195 4.77 -8.48 -6.46
CA MET A 195 4.08 -7.93 -5.31
C MET A 195 3.52 -6.55 -5.61
N HIS A 196 2.26 -6.35 -5.28
CA HIS A 196 1.58 -5.07 -5.31
C HIS A 196 1.51 -4.53 -3.89
N LEU A 197 2.27 -3.46 -3.60
CA LEU A 197 2.36 -2.91 -2.26
C LEU A 197 1.17 -1.99 -1.99
N ALA A 198 0.48 -2.25 -0.91
CA ALA A 198 -0.75 -1.58 -0.53
C ALA A 198 -0.64 -1.04 0.90
N GLY A 199 -1.17 0.15 1.13
CA GLY A 199 -1.23 0.79 2.44
C GLY A 199 -2.29 1.89 2.42
N GLY A 200 -2.69 2.37 3.58
CA GLY A 200 -3.71 3.41 3.69
C GLY A 200 -5.10 2.95 3.23
N ILE A 201 -5.97 3.90 2.93
CA ILE A 201 -7.35 3.62 2.49
C ILE A 201 -7.35 2.81 1.18
N TYR A 202 -8.15 1.78 1.13
CA TYR A 202 -8.32 0.84 0.01
C TYR A 202 -7.02 0.13 -0.43
N GLY A 203 -5.91 0.30 0.34
CA GLY A 203 -4.58 -0.09 -0.10
C GLY A 203 -4.05 0.78 -1.24
N GLU A 204 -4.57 1.97 -1.37
CA GLU A 204 -4.27 2.93 -2.44
C GLU A 204 -3.39 4.09 -1.95
N TRP A 205 -2.75 3.95 -0.79
CA TRP A 205 -1.82 4.92 -0.20
C TRP A 205 -2.44 6.31 0.09
N HIS A 206 -3.77 6.36 0.23
CA HIS A 206 -4.46 7.53 0.72
C HIS A 206 -4.41 7.62 2.24
N TYR A 207 -4.36 8.85 2.76
CA TYR A 207 -4.49 9.09 4.20
C TYR A 207 -5.86 8.63 4.73
N TRP A 208 -5.86 8.06 5.93
CA TRP A 208 -7.08 7.65 6.60
C TRP A 208 -8.02 8.84 6.79
N GLY A 209 -9.30 8.67 6.50
CA GLY A 209 -10.30 9.72 6.60
C GLY A 209 -10.19 10.86 5.58
N PHE A 210 -9.32 10.76 4.56
CA PHE A 210 -9.03 11.87 3.65
C PHE A 210 -10.24 12.42 2.88
N VAL A 211 -11.30 11.64 2.72
CA VAL A 211 -12.49 12.08 1.96
C VAL A 211 -13.19 13.22 2.66
N ASP A 212 -13.42 13.12 3.99
CA ASP A 212 -14.22 14.07 4.74
C ASP A 212 -13.43 14.81 5.84
N HIS A 213 -12.25 14.32 6.22
CA HIS A 213 -11.49 14.82 7.35
C HIS A 213 -10.13 15.41 6.96
N GLU A 214 -9.42 15.97 7.96
CA GLU A 214 -8.13 16.66 7.78
C GLU A 214 -6.99 15.89 8.49
N PRO A 215 -6.55 14.71 7.96
CA PRO A 215 -5.34 14.05 8.45
C PRO A 215 -4.10 14.81 7.98
N ASP A 216 -2.96 14.64 8.53
CA ASP A 216 -2.55 14.03 9.75
C ASP A 216 -1.95 15.10 10.68
N THR A 217 -2.41 15.17 11.93
CA THR A 217 -1.89 16.15 12.91
C THR A 217 -1.17 15.49 14.07
N GLY A 218 -1.03 14.17 14.01
CA GLY A 218 -0.46 13.37 15.09
C GLY A 218 1.00 13.70 15.40
N PRO A 219 1.49 13.23 16.55
CA PRO A 219 2.88 13.44 16.97
C PRO A 219 3.89 12.92 15.96
N ALA A 220 3.63 11.74 15.34
CA ALA A 220 4.49 11.15 14.30
C ALA A 220 4.60 12.08 13.09
N MET A 221 3.48 12.58 12.57
CA MET A 221 3.49 13.54 11.46
C MET A 221 4.13 14.87 11.83
N THR A 222 3.92 15.36 13.05
CA THR A 222 4.56 16.59 13.53
C THR A 222 6.09 16.43 13.59
N ALA A 223 6.58 15.30 14.07
CA ALA A 223 8.02 15.00 14.11
C ALA A 223 8.61 14.89 12.69
N TYR A 224 7.92 14.18 11.81
CA TYR A 224 8.29 14.07 10.40
C TYR A 224 8.36 15.44 9.73
N PHE A 225 7.33 16.28 9.90
CA PHE A 225 7.25 17.62 9.32
C PHE A 225 8.39 18.52 9.79
N ARG A 226 8.73 18.51 11.08
CA ARG A 226 9.90 19.26 11.61
C ARG A 226 11.21 18.81 10.98
N ASN A 227 11.41 17.50 10.81
CA ASN A 227 12.59 16.98 10.14
C ASN A 227 12.64 17.40 8.66
N TRP A 228 11.50 17.33 7.98
CA TRP A 228 11.36 17.81 6.60
C TRP A 228 11.69 19.29 6.46
N LEU A 229 11.17 20.13 7.35
CA LEU A 229 11.48 21.56 7.41
C LEU A 229 12.97 21.83 7.65
N LYS A 230 13.58 21.04 8.54
CA LYS A 230 15.02 21.11 8.80
C LYS A 230 15.84 20.82 7.54
N ASN A 231 15.46 19.79 6.80
CA ASN A 231 16.13 19.43 5.54
C ASN A 231 15.94 20.52 4.49
N LYS A 232 14.74 21.10 4.39
CA LYS A 232 14.42 22.14 3.41
C LYS A 232 15.07 23.48 3.70
N TYR A 233 14.99 23.95 4.94
CA TYR A 233 15.41 25.32 5.30
C TYR A 233 16.75 25.40 6.00
N GLY A 234 17.14 24.39 6.74
CA GLY A 234 18.40 24.30 7.46
C GLY A 234 18.53 25.21 8.68
N THR A 235 17.85 26.36 8.73
CA THR A 235 17.91 27.34 9.83
C THR A 235 16.54 27.96 10.11
N ASP A 236 16.30 28.35 11.38
CA ASP A 236 15.08 29.06 11.79
C ASP A 236 14.88 30.35 11.01
N LYS A 237 15.96 31.09 10.77
CA LYS A 237 15.90 32.34 10.02
C LYS A 237 15.35 32.16 8.60
N LYS A 238 15.76 31.10 7.89
CA LYS A 238 15.25 30.81 6.53
C LYS A 238 13.79 30.38 6.57
N LEU A 239 13.40 29.55 7.54
CA LEU A 239 12.00 29.16 7.77
C LEU A 239 11.13 30.40 8.02
N GLN A 240 11.53 31.27 8.96
CA GLN A 240 10.81 32.49 9.33
C GLN A 240 10.66 33.45 8.15
N GLN A 241 11.70 33.58 7.34
CA GLN A 241 11.64 34.38 6.10
C GLN A 241 10.63 33.80 5.09
N ALA A 242 10.65 32.47 4.90
CA ALA A 242 9.73 31.80 3.97
C ALA A 242 8.28 31.91 4.44
N TRP A 243 8.03 31.73 5.72
CA TRP A 243 6.68 31.77 6.29
C TRP A 243 6.22 33.19 6.68
N LYS A 244 7.12 34.19 6.55
CA LYS A 244 6.89 35.58 6.95
C LYS A 244 6.37 35.70 8.38
N SER A 245 6.91 34.89 9.28
CA SER A 245 6.51 34.80 10.68
C SER A 245 7.70 34.44 11.55
N ASP A 246 7.91 35.15 12.64
CA ASP A 246 8.92 34.85 13.66
C ASP A 246 8.42 33.92 14.77
N GLN A 247 7.14 33.54 14.70
CA GLN A 247 6.48 32.66 15.68
C GLN A 247 7.08 31.26 15.69
N TRP A 248 7.57 30.77 14.54
CA TRP A 248 7.95 29.38 14.33
C TRP A 248 9.46 29.20 14.22
N THR A 249 9.93 28.09 14.79
CA THR A 249 11.28 27.57 14.59
C THR A 249 11.19 26.14 14.03
N LEU A 250 12.32 25.60 13.56
CA LEU A 250 12.40 24.20 13.10
C LEU A 250 12.00 23.18 14.19
N THR A 251 12.11 23.58 15.46
CA THR A 251 11.76 22.71 16.60
C THR A 251 10.36 22.94 17.15
N THR A 252 9.77 24.13 16.94
CA THR A 252 8.44 24.47 17.47
C THR A 252 7.33 24.45 16.42
N ALA A 253 7.68 24.31 15.13
CA ALA A 253 6.70 24.24 14.06
C ALA A 253 5.70 23.12 14.32
N THR A 254 4.43 23.42 14.09
CA THR A 254 3.32 22.46 14.19
C THR A 254 2.65 22.28 12.84
N VAL A 255 1.94 21.20 12.68
CA VAL A 255 1.08 20.97 11.52
C VAL A 255 -0.01 22.05 11.46
N PRO A 256 -0.33 22.61 10.25
CA PRO A 256 -1.40 23.61 10.13
C PRO A 256 -2.76 23.08 10.54
N GLY A 257 -3.56 23.94 11.17
CA GLY A 257 -4.93 23.63 11.58
C GLY A 257 -5.92 23.63 10.41
N VAL A 258 -7.19 23.28 10.71
CA VAL A 258 -8.28 23.19 9.72
C VAL A 258 -8.47 24.51 8.98
N GLU A 259 -8.54 25.62 9.70
CA GLU A 259 -8.81 26.94 9.13
C GLU A 259 -7.72 27.35 8.11
N GLU A 260 -6.45 27.10 8.43
CA GLU A 260 -5.35 27.38 7.51
C GLU A 260 -5.38 26.47 6.27
N ARG A 261 -5.70 25.18 6.47
CA ARG A 261 -5.73 24.20 5.35
C ARG A 261 -6.88 24.50 4.39
N LYS A 262 -8.05 24.88 4.91
CA LYS A 262 -9.27 25.15 4.12
C LYS A 262 -9.35 26.57 3.63
N ALA A 263 -8.65 27.52 4.25
CA ALA A 263 -8.57 28.89 3.75
C ALA A 263 -7.90 28.92 2.38
N THR A 264 -8.57 29.53 1.41
CA THR A 264 -8.00 29.72 0.07
C THR A 264 -8.76 30.79 -0.70
N GLN A 265 -8.01 31.59 -1.45
CA GLN A 265 -8.55 32.57 -2.39
C GLN A 265 -8.64 32.02 -3.82
N PHE A 266 -7.96 30.89 -4.08
CA PHE A 266 -7.79 30.33 -5.41
C PHE A 266 -8.34 28.90 -5.56
N GLY A 267 -9.39 28.55 -4.83
CA GLY A 267 -9.98 27.22 -4.82
C GLY A 267 -9.03 26.20 -4.14
N GLN A 268 -8.51 25.24 -4.87
CA GLN A 268 -7.58 24.24 -4.34
C GLN A 268 -6.11 24.69 -4.37
N PHE A 269 -5.80 25.76 -5.07
CA PHE A 269 -4.43 26.29 -5.14
C PHE A 269 -4.14 27.19 -3.95
N LYS A 270 -2.92 27.11 -3.47
CA LYS A 270 -2.42 27.91 -2.36
C LYS A 270 -1.51 29.03 -2.86
N ASP A 271 -1.60 30.21 -2.23
CA ASP A 271 -0.73 31.34 -2.54
C ASP A 271 0.62 31.21 -1.82
N PRO A 272 1.75 31.03 -2.54
CA PRO A 272 3.07 30.92 -1.90
C PRO A 272 3.47 32.19 -1.11
N GLN A 273 2.85 33.34 -1.41
CA GLN A 273 3.15 34.58 -0.71
C GLN A 273 2.51 34.66 0.68
N GLN A 274 1.46 33.89 0.94
CA GLN A 274 0.67 33.97 2.17
C GLN A 274 0.52 32.61 2.86
N GLU A 275 0.53 31.49 2.11
CA GLU A 275 0.18 30.16 2.60
C GLU A 275 1.35 29.18 2.55
N GLN A 276 2.61 29.67 2.54
CA GLN A 276 3.80 28.82 2.40
C GLN A 276 3.87 27.72 3.47
N ARG A 277 3.42 27.98 4.70
CA ARG A 277 3.36 26.98 5.77
C ARG A 277 2.47 25.79 5.41
N VAL A 278 1.31 26.04 4.80
CA VAL A 278 0.39 24.99 4.36
C VAL A 278 0.95 24.25 3.15
N ILE A 279 1.58 24.96 2.22
CA ILE A 279 2.25 24.36 1.05
C ILE A 279 3.35 23.41 1.50
N ASP A 280 4.17 23.81 2.47
CA ASP A 280 5.24 22.97 3.03
C ASP A 280 4.68 21.73 3.71
N TYR A 281 3.59 21.87 4.45
CA TYR A 281 2.95 20.73 5.08
C TYR A 281 2.35 19.75 4.04
N ILE A 282 1.66 20.27 3.03
CA ILE A 282 1.15 19.42 1.94
C ILE A 282 2.30 18.68 1.26
N ALA A 283 3.40 19.36 0.95
CA ALA A 283 4.57 18.73 0.35
C ALA A 283 5.15 17.61 1.25
N ALA A 284 5.34 17.89 2.54
CA ALA A 284 5.82 16.89 3.49
C ALA A 284 4.88 15.69 3.59
N GLN A 285 3.56 15.92 3.57
CA GLN A 285 2.55 14.88 3.59
C GLN A 285 2.62 13.97 2.36
N GLN A 286 2.83 14.54 1.18
CA GLN A 286 2.99 13.76 -0.06
C GLN A 286 4.30 12.97 -0.04
N GLU A 287 5.38 13.56 0.45
CA GLU A 287 6.68 12.89 0.54
C GLU A 287 6.66 11.70 1.50
N ALA A 288 5.98 11.80 2.65
CA ALA A 288 5.84 10.69 3.59
C ALA A 288 5.24 9.44 2.92
N VAL A 289 4.20 9.63 2.11
CA VAL A 289 3.55 8.53 1.36
C VAL A 289 4.51 7.90 0.35
N VAL A 290 5.22 8.73 -0.41
CA VAL A 290 6.12 8.22 -1.46
C VAL A 290 7.32 7.51 -0.85
N GLU A 291 7.88 8.02 0.24
CA GLU A 291 8.96 7.36 0.98
C GLU A 291 8.56 5.97 1.51
N ASP A 292 7.31 5.79 1.92
CA ASP A 292 6.79 4.47 2.33
C ASP A 292 6.69 3.52 1.14
N ILE A 293 6.14 4.00 0.03
CA ILE A 293 6.03 3.22 -1.21
C ILE A 293 7.42 2.77 -1.69
N GLU A 294 8.36 3.70 -1.80
CA GLU A 294 9.74 3.41 -2.21
C GLU A 294 10.40 2.39 -1.28
N TYR A 295 10.25 2.58 0.02
CA TYR A 295 10.81 1.69 1.05
C TYR A 295 10.30 0.26 0.92
N PHE A 296 8.98 0.05 0.89
CA PHE A 296 8.43 -1.29 0.80
C PHE A 296 8.70 -1.95 -0.56
N CYS A 297 8.69 -1.21 -1.67
CA CYS A 297 9.07 -1.73 -2.98
C CYS A 297 10.55 -2.15 -3.02
N GLN A 298 11.43 -1.36 -2.41
CA GLN A 298 12.85 -1.69 -2.27
C GLN A 298 13.04 -2.99 -1.47
N LEU A 299 12.33 -3.16 -0.36
CA LEU A 299 12.42 -4.38 0.45
C LEU A 299 12.07 -5.64 -0.36
N VAL A 300 11.10 -5.59 -1.27
CA VAL A 300 10.80 -6.72 -2.17
C VAL A 300 12.01 -7.06 -3.01
N LYS A 301 12.59 -6.06 -3.70
CA LYS A 301 13.73 -6.26 -4.60
C LYS A 301 14.95 -6.82 -3.89
N GLU A 302 15.19 -6.39 -2.66
CA GLU A 302 16.36 -6.80 -1.88
C GLU A 302 16.21 -8.15 -1.16
N ASN A 303 14.97 -8.56 -0.83
CA ASN A 303 14.73 -9.71 0.05
C ASN A 303 14.06 -10.90 -0.63
N TRP A 304 13.70 -10.79 -1.90
CA TRP A 304 13.24 -11.95 -2.66
C TRP A 304 14.39 -12.49 -3.52
N PRO A 305 14.63 -13.81 -3.54
CA PRO A 305 15.85 -14.38 -4.18
C PRO A 305 15.82 -14.41 -5.70
N ARG A 306 14.74 -13.98 -6.32
CA ARG A 306 14.54 -13.94 -7.78
C ARG A 306 13.96 -12.59 -8.18
N PRO A 307 14.10 -12.16 -9.45
CA PRO A 307 13.38 -10.99 -9.94
C PRO A 307 11.88 -11.09 -9.70
N LEU A 308 11.31 -10.07 -9.07
CA LEU A 308 9.88 -9.88 -8.91
C LEU A 308 9.45 -8.52 -9.45
N ILE A 309 8.28 -8.48 -10.07
CA ILE A 309 7.60 -7.24 -10.45
C ILE A 309 7.03 -6.59 -9.20
N THR A 310 7.26 -5.29 -9.03
CA THR A 310 6.65 -4.49 -7.97
C THR A 310 5.72 -3.44 -8.55
N GLY A 311 4.59 -3.23 -7.91
CA GLY A 311 3.63 -2.24 -8.32
C GLY A 311 2.85 -1.65 -7.17
N VAL A 312 2.18 -0.54 -7.44
CA VAL A 312 1.36 0.19 -6.47
C VAL A 312 0.16 0.83 -7.15
N PHE A 313 -0.87 1.09 -6.38
CA PHE A 313 -1.89 2.06 -6.75
C PHE A 313 -1.39 3.46 -6.44
N TYR A 314 -1.26 4.32 -7.46
CA TYR A 314 -0.85 5.71 -7.28
C TYR A 314 -1.24 6.59 -8.47
N GLY A 315 -1.28 7.90 -8.27
CA GLY A 315 -1.54 8.87 -9.34
C GLY A 315 -3.03 9.22 -9.55
N TYR A 316 -3.87 9.06 -8.56
CA TYR A 316 -5.32 9.30 -8.61
C TYR A 316 -5.69 10.79 -8.58
N LEU A 317 -5.07 11.60 -9.43
CA LEU A 317 -5.23 13.04 -9.38
C LEU A 317 -6.67 13.51 -9.68
N HIS A 318 -7.42 12.72 -10.43
CA HIS A 318 -8.81 13.06 -10.84
C HIS A 318 -9.88 12.37 -9.98
N MET A 319 -9.49 11.40 -9.13
CA MET A 319 -10.41 10.54 -8.38
C MET A 319 -10.42 10.83 -6.87
N THR A 320 -9.78 11.90 -6.43
CA THR A 320 -9.60 12.21 -4.99
C THR A 320 -10.71 13.07 -4.41
N PHE A 321 -11.90 13.03 -4.97
CA PHE A 321 -13.09 13.75 -4.45
C PHE A 321 -12.84 15.25 -4.21
N ASN A 322 -12.07 15.89 -5.09
CA ASN A 322 -11.58 17.27 -4.92
C ASN A 322 -10.68 17.49 -3.70
N ARG A 323 -10.01 16.42 -3.22
CA ARG A 323 -9.16 16.41 -2.03
C ARG A 323 -7.70 16.09 -2.36
N GLN A 324 -7.20 16.54 -3.51
CA GLN A 324 -5.84 16.22 -4.01
C GLN A 324 -4.74 16.53 -3.00
N SER A 325 -4.86 17.67 -2.30
CA SER A 325 -3.88 18.09 -1.29
C SER A 325 -3.77 17.15 -0.07
N VAL A 326 -4.82 16.36 0.21
CA VAL A 326 -4.89 15.45 1.36
C VAL A 326 -4.74 13.98 0.93
N GLY A 327 -4.91 13.71 -0.37
CA GLY A 327 -4.97 12.34 -0.89
C GLY A 327 -3.64 11.60 -0.94
N GLY A 328 -2.50 12.29 -0.85
CA GLY A 328 -1.19 11.63 -0.86
C GLY A 328 -0.57 11.38 -2.24
N HIS A 329 -1.23 11.76 -3.35
CA HIS A 329 -0.88 11.31 -4.70
C HIS A 329 -0.28 12.39 -5.64
N LEU A 330 0.29 13.48 -5.10
CA LEU A 330 0.76 14.58 -5.96
C LEU A 330 2.18 14.38 -6.53
N LEU A 331 2.96 13.41 -6.04
CA LEU A 331 4.36 13.20 -6.45
C LEU A 331 4.50 12.08 -7.49
N VAL A 332 3.69 12.12 -8.55
CA VAL A 332 3.68 11.09 -9.61
C VAL A 332 5.03 10.99 -10.31
N GLU A 333 5.69 12.12 -10.58
CA GLU A 333 7.01 12.16 -11.19
C GLU A 333 8.03 11.34 -10.39
N ARG A 334 8.10 11.54 -9.06
CA ARG A 334 9.01 10.79 -8.19
C ARG A 334 8.74 9.28 -8.21
N ILE A 335 7.47 8.88 -8.25
CA ILE A 335 7.09 7.47 -8.35
C ILE A 335 7.48 6.88 -9.70
N LEU A 336 7.30 7.63 -10.80
CA LEU A 336 7.68 7.16 -12.14
C LEU A 336 9.19 7.00 -12.30
N ASP A 337 9.99 7.80 -11.59
CA ASP A 337 11.45 7.74 -11.60
C ASP A 337 12.01 6.72 -10.59
N CYS A 338 11.16 6.12 -9.76
CA CYS A 338 11.59 5.18 -8.73
C CYS A 338 12.06 3.84 -9.34
N PRO A 339 13.33 3.43 -9.14
CA PRO A 339 13.86 2.20 -9.73
C PRO A 339 13.28 0.91 -9.12
N TRP A 340 12.57 1.03 -8.00
CA TRP A 340 11.97 -0.09 -7.29
C TRP A 340 10.53 -0.39 -7.72
N ILE A 341 9.95 0.42 -8.62
CA ILE A 341 8.54 0.29 -9.07
C ILE A 341 8.53 -0.05 -10.55
N ASP A 342 7.92 -1.18 -10.91
CA ASP A 342 7.84 -1.65 -12.28
C ASP A 342 6.54 -1.27 -12.98
N TYR A 343 5.43 -1.06 -12.21
CA TYR A 343 4.15 -0.65 -12.77
C TYR A 343 3.31 0.15 -11.78
N LEU A 344 2.49 1.02 -12.33
CA LEU A 344 1.41 1.69 -11.63
C LEU A 344 0.08 1.08 -12.03
N ALA A 345 -0.81 0.94 -11.07
CA ALA A 345 -2.21 0.62 -11.30
C ALA A 345 -3.11 1.79 -10.88
N ALA A 346 -4.21 1.94 -11.58
CA ALA A 346 -5.24 2.90 -11.23
C ALA A 346 -6.61 2.29 -11.52
N PRO A 347 -7.64 2.56 -10.70
CA PRO A 347 -8.99 2.15 -11.02
C PRO A 347 -9.47 2.86 -12.29
N GLN A 348 -10.31 2.19 -13.04
CA GLN A 348 -11.04 2.84 -14.12
C GLN A 348 -12.09 3.77 -13.51
N THR A 349 -12.55 4.75 -14.30
CA THR A 349 -13.63 5.64 -13.84
C THR A 349 -14.89 4.84 -13.51
N TYR A 350 -15.46 5.11 -12.36
CA TYR A 350 -16.77 4.56 -11.94
C TYR A 350 -17.95 5.39 -12.45
N TYR A 351 -17.68 6.55 -13.05
CA TYR A 351 -18.72 7.39 -13.59
C TYR A 351 -19.19 6.86 -14.96
N LYS A 352 -20.51 6.62 -15.10
CA LYS A 352 -21.10 6.43 -16.41
C LYS A 352 -20.83 7.70 -17.22
N ALA A 353 -20.12 7.58 -18.32
CA ALA A 353 -20.06 8.66 -19.28
C ALA A 353 -21.50 9.02 -19.63
N SER A 354 -21.91 10.25 -19.31
CA SER A 354 -23.17 10.78 -19.83
C SER A 354 -23.01 10.85 -21.35
N ARG A 355 -23.77 10.02 -22.05
CA ARG A 355 -23.89 10.07 -23.50
C ARG A 355 -24.60 11.34 -23.91
#